data_077d2ab0cb7a90cac6e0cef44ec0c01a
#
_entry.id   077d2ab0cb7a90cac6e0cef44ec0c01a
#
_cell.length_a   1.000
_cell.length_b   1.000
_cell.length_c   1.000
_cell.angle_alpha   90.00
_cell.angle_beta   90.00
_cell.angle_gamma   90.00
#
_symmetry.space_group_name_H-M   'P 1'
#
loop_
_entity.id
_entity.type
_entity.pdbx_description
1 polymer ?
#
loop_
_entity_poly.entity_id
_entity_poly.type
_entity_poly.pdbx_seq_one_letter_code
_entity_poly.pdbx_strand_id
1 'polypeptide(L)'
;MEKLVEISGLGKTFPGKAGKPVAVLRDLSLTIFSGQTLCVMGESGCGKTTLGKIIAGLSDYTTGSYRFCGKEVSRLRGKDRRAFRESVQMIHQNPYESLNPALMVFDTIANPIKRHRKITKMSELYEEVTRLLKMVGLTPVEDFVDKYPAHLSGGQRQRVSIARTLAMNPKLIVVDEATSMIDTSLRISLLSTMKQVQQELGVAYFFITHDLALGKYFAKGQQAMVMYLGRAVETAEMDELVAHPCHPYSRAIISAAVGDRGILENSGILKYSLKDADIASFNNMPDGCPLHPRCPECMDGICQSDVPEGFEVAKGHCAACYLYRKTAESEKCI
;
A
#
# COMPACT_ATOMS: atom_id res chain seq x y z
N MET A 1 -20.64 -0.05 4.19
CA MET A 1 -19.55 -0.94 3.69
C MET A 1 -19.05 -1.81 4.82
N GLU A 2 -18.71 -3.07 4.56
CA GLU A 2 -18.16 -3.99 5.56
C GLU A 2 -16.69 -3.68 5.82
N LYS A 3 -16.30 -3.61 7.11
CA LYS A 3 -14.88 -3.43 7.48
C LYS A 3 -14.11 -4.72 7.22
N LEU A 4 -13.14 -4.65 6.33
CA LEU A 4 -12.29 -5.78 5.96
C LEU A 4 -11.04 -5.86 6.83
N VAL A 5 -10.36 -4.72 7.02
CA VAL A 5 -9.17 -4.55 7.85
C VAL A 5 -9.44 -3.48 8.89
N GLU A 6 -9.11 -3.76 10.14
CA GLU A 6 -9.08 -2.79 11.24
C GLU A 6 -7.75 -2.92 11.96
N ILE A 7 -6.96 -1.86 11.95
CA ILE A 7 -5.67 -1.76 12.65
C ILE A 7 -5.78 -0.61 13.65
N SER A 8 -5.32 -0.85 14.88
CA SER A 8 -5.34 0.15 15.95
C SER A 8 -4.06 0.11 16.75
N GLY A 9 -3.37 1.26 16.83
CA GLY A 9 -2.14 1.42 17.62
C GLY A 9 -0.99 0.50 17.21
N LEU A 10 -0.92 0.10 15.93
CA LEU A 10 0.03 -0.90 15.44
C LEU A 10 1.46 -0.37 15.51
N GLY A 11 2.33 -1.15 16.14
CA GLY A 11 3.77 -0.91 16.16
C GLY A 11 4.57 -2.13 15.74
N LYS A 12 5.72 -1.89 15.10
CA LYS A 12 6.70 -2.91 14.72
C LYS A 12 8.10 -2.51 15.12
N THR A 13 8.72 -3.31 15.95
CA THR A 13 10.11 -3.15 16.37
C THR A 13 10.93 -4.34 15.88
N PHE A 14 12.09 -4.07 15.30
CA PHE A 14 13.07 -5.08 14.89
C PHE A 14 14.28 -5.06 15.83
N PRO A 15 14.97 -6.20 16.00
CA PRO A 15 16.29 -6.20 16.62
C PRO A 15 17.25 -5.32 15.81
N GLY A 16 17.89 -4.37 16.46
CA GLY A 16 18.87 -3.50 15.81
C GLY A 16 20.31 -3.91 16.07
N LYS A 17 21.24 -3.20 15.45
CA LYS A 17 22.68 -3.38 15.70
C LYS A 17 23.02 -3.05 17.16
N ALA A 18 23.99 -3.78 17.74
CA ALA A 18 24.42 -3.61 19.13
C ALA A 18 23.28 -3.75 20.18
N GLY A 19 22.24 -4.54 19.87
CA GLY A 19 21.14 -4.82 20.83
C GLY A 19 20.11 -3.69 21.00
N LYS A 20 20.25 -2.56 20.30
CA LYS A 20 19.25 -1.47 20.38
C LYS A 20 18.08 -1.76 19.45
N PRO A 21 16.84 -1.91 19.96
CA PRO A 21 15.66 -2.16 19.12
C PRO A 21 15.35 -0.96 18.22
N VAL A 22 14.94 -1.23 16.98
CA VAL A 22 14.56 -0.21 16.00
C VAL A 22 13.06 -0.29 15.75
N ALA A 23 12.31 0.70 16.20
CA ALA A 23 10.88 0.82 15.95
C ALA A 23 10.64 1.40 14.56
N VAL A 24 10.18 0.55 13.63
CA VAL A 24 9.92 0.90 12.23
C VAL A 24 8.48 1.36 12.00
N LEU A 25 7.51 0.82 12.75
CA LEU A 25 6.14 1.32 12.76
C LEU A 25 5.76 1.75 14.17
N ARG A 26 5.01 2.85 14.27
CA ARG A 26 4.70 3.48 15.55
C ARG A 26 3.27 3.99 15.54
N ASP A 27 2.42 3.38 16.36
CA ASP A 27 1.06 3.84 16.64
C ASP A 27 0.21 4.10 15.39
N LEU A 28 0.24 3.14 14.45
CA LEU A 28 -0.52 3.23 13.20
C LEU A 28 -1.94 2.71 13.39
N SER A 29 -2.92 3.53 12.98
CA SER A 29 -4.32 3.12 12.93
C SER A 29 -4.88 3.34 11.54
N LEU A 30 -5.63 2.37 11.02
CA LEU A 30 -6.29 2.45 9.72
C LEU A 30 -7.45 1.47 9.60
N THR A 31 -8.38 1.77 8.72
CA THR A 31 -9.47 0.86 8.33
C THR A 31 -9.51 0.74 6.82
N ILE A 32 -9.72 -0.47 6.30
CA ILE A 32 -9.99 -0.73 4.88
C ILE A 32 -11.33 -1.43 4.78
N PHE A 33 -12.20 -0.92 3.92
CA PHE A 33 -13.49 -1.53 3.66
C PHE A 33 -13.43 -2.46 2.44
N SER A 34 -14.38 -3.40 2.37
CA SER A 34 -14.51 -4.30 1.22
C SER A 34 -14.65 -3.50 -0.09
N GLY A 35 -13.89 -3.88 -1.12
CA GLY A 35 -13.88 -3.21 -2.42
C GLY A 35 -13.19 -1.83 -2.46
N GLN A 36 -12.64 -1.36 -1.33
CA GLN A 36 -11.96 -0.07 -1.23
C GLN A 36 -10.46 -0.17 -1.60
N THR A 37 -9.92 0.91 -2.13
CA THR A 37 -8.47 1.12 -2.21
C THR A 37 -8.01 2.07 -1.09
N LEU A 38 -6.99 1.65 -0.32
CA LEU A 38 -6.19 2.56 0.50
C LEU A 38 -4.82 2.73 -0.16
N CYS A 39 -4.55 3.94 -0.66
CA CYS A 39 -3.26 4.29 -1.24
C CYS A 39 -2.31 4.80 -0.17
N VAL A 40 -1.11 4.22 -0.06
CA VAL A 40 -0.11 4.61 0.92
C VAL A 40 1.12 5.18 0.22
N MET A 41 1.43 6.43 0.55
CA MET A 41 2.52 7.20 -0.04
C MET A 41 3.55 7.63 1.02
N GLY A 42 4.75 7.98 0.59
CA GLY A 42 5.84 8.46 1.45
C GLY A 42 7.20 8.07 0.89
N GLU A 43 8.26 8.65 1.45
CA GLU A 43 9.65 8.38 1.04
C GLU A 43 10.05 6.92 1.21
N SER A 44 11.06 6.49 0.43
CA SER A 44 11.62 5.13 0.56
C SER A 44 12.13 4.91 1.99
N GLY A 45 11.90 3.70 2.52
CA GLY A 45 12.34 3.35 3.87
C GLY A 45 11.42 3.85 5.01
N CYS A 46 10.33 4.60 4.78
CA CYS A 46 9.48 5.10 5.87
C CYS A 46 8.58 4.04 6.54
N GLY A 47 8.62 2.76 6.10
CA GLY A 47 7.89 1.65 6.72
C GLY A 47 6.71 1.09 5.93
N LYS A 48 6.38 1.60 4.74
CA LYS A 48 5.23 1.15 3.90
C LYS A 48 5.22 -0.35 3.62
N THR A 49 6.34 -0.87 3.10
CA THR A 49 6.51 -2.32 2.83
C THR A 49 6.38 -3.16 4.10
N THR A 50 6.87 -2.67 5.25
CA THR A 50 6.72 -3.36 6.53
C THR A 50 5.25 -3.46 6.93
N LEU A 51 4.50 -2.36 6.79
CA LEU A 51 3.05 -2.34 7.03
C LEU A 51 2.32 -3.28 6.07
N GLY A 52 2.65 -3.24 4.78
CA GLY A 52 2.10 -4.15 3.77
C GLY A 52 2.35 -5.62 4.09
N LYS A 53 3.57 -5.98 4.53
CA LYS A 53 3.90 -7.35 4.96
C LYS A 53 3.13 -7.80 6.20
N ILE A 54 2.88 -6.90 7.14
CA ILE A 54 2.04 -7.20 8.32
C ILE A 54 0.59 -7.44 7.89
N ILE A 55 0.04 -6.57 7.03
CA ILE A 55 -1.32 -6.73 6.50
C ILE A 55 -1.45 -8.05 5.73
N ALA A 56 -0.45 -8.42 4.93
CA ALA A 56 -0.42 -9.71 4.22
C ALA A 56 -0.17 -10.94 5.12
N GLY A 57 0.07 -10.75 6.43
CA GLY A 57 0.38 -11.84 7.36
C GLY A 57 1.74 -12.50 7.11
N LEU A 58 2.65 -11.79 6.44
CA LEU A 58 4.03 -12.21 6.16
C LEU A 58 5.02 -11.74 7.24
N SER A 59 4.63 -10.80 8.09
CA SER A 59 5.39 -10.34 9.26
C SER A 59 4.45 -10.15 10.44
N ASP A 60 4.95 -10.42 11.64
CA ASP A 60 4.21 -10.12 12.87
C ASP A 60 4.41 -8.65 13.26
N TYR A 61 3.49 -8.11 14.07
CA TYR A 61 3.59 -6.81 14.70
C TYR A 61 4.00 -6.95 16.18
N THR A 62 4.47 -5.86 16.80
CA THR A 62 4.97 -5.88 18.19
C THR A 62 3.92 -5.39 19.18
N THR A 63 3.19 -4.34 18.83
CA THR A 63 2.14 -3.70 19.65
C THR A 63 0.90 -3.41 18.84
N GLY A 64 -0.22 -3.10 19.52
CA GLY A 64 -1.49 -2.78 18.89
C GLY A 64 -2.33 -4.00 18.56
N SER A 65 -3.32 -3.80 17.71
CA SER A 65 -4.23 -4.85 17.25
C SER A 65 -4.43 -4.81 15.73
N TYR A 66 -4.63 -6.00 15.15
CA TYR A 66 -4.98 -6.16 13.74
C TYR A 66 -6.12 -7.17 13.61
N ARG A 67 -7.26 -6.70 13.11
CA ARG A 67 -8.42 -7.54 12.79
C ARG A 67 -8.67 -7.63 11.30
N PHE A 68 -8.95 -8.83 10.83
CA PHE A 68 -9.38 -9.11 9.46
C PHE A 68 -10.77 -9.75 9.48
N CYS A 69 -11.75 -9.17 8.80
CA CYS A 69 -13.16 -9.57 8.87
C CYS A 69 -13.62 -9.76 10.34
N GLY A 70 -13.31 -8.80 11.21
CA GLY A 70 -13.65 -8.81 12.63
C GLY A 70 -12.86 -9.76 13.53
N LYS A 71 -12.04 -10.68 12.97
CA LYS A 71 -11.22 -11.64 13.73
C LYS A 71 -9.81 -11.10 13.98
N GLU A 72 -9.32 -11.21 15.23
CA GLU A 72 -7.96 -10.82 15.59
C GLU A 72 -6.92 -11.73 14.92
N VAL A 73 -6.05 -11.17 14.09
CA VAL A 73 -5.11 -11.93 13.24
C VAL A 73 -4.06 -12.69 14.07
N SER A 74 -3.60 -12.10 15.17
CA SER A 74 -2.62 -12.75 16.07
C SER A 74 -3.14 -14.04 16.73
N ARG A 75 -4.47 -14.16 16.84
CA ARG A 75 -5.16 -15.31 17.44
C ARG A 75 -5.54 -16.39 16.44
N LEU A 76 -5.43 -16.12 15.13
CA LEU A 76 -5.80 -17.09 14.10
C LEU A 76 -4.89 -18.33 14.13
N ARG A 77 -5.50 -19.53 14.09
CA ARG A 77 -4.80 -20.82 14.08
C ARG A 77 -5.46 -21.76 13.04
N GLY A 78 -4.73 -22.77 12.63
CA GLY A 78 -5.24 -23.87 11.81
C GLY A 78 -5.99 -23.38 10.54
N LYS A 79 -7.26 -23.75 10.43
CA LYS A 79 -8.12 -23.44 9.27
C LYS A 79 -8.35 -21.93 9.11
N ASP A 80 -8.55 -21.18 10.21
CA ASP A 80 -8.78 -19.73 10.13
C ASP A 80 -7.53 -18.99 9.63
N ARG A 81 -6.32 -19.38 10.09
CA ARG A 81 -5.08 -18.79 9.60
C ARG A 81 -4.83 -19.12 8.11
N ARG A 82 -5.21 -20.31 7.67
CA ARG A 82 -5.15 -20.67 6.26
C ARG A 82 -6.11 -19.84 5.43
N ALA A 83 -7.37 -19.72 5.85
CA ALA A 83 -8.38 -18.89 5.16
C ALA A 83 -7.97 -17.42 5.09
N PHE A 84 -7.36 -16.87 6.16
CA PHE A 84 -6.79 -15.53 6.15
C PHE A 84 -5.70 -15.38 5.08
N ARG A 85 -4.73 -16.31 5.02
CA ARG A 85 -3.64 -16.28 4.02
C ARG A 85 -4.14 -16.45 2.58
N GLU A 86 -5.24 -17.15 2.38
CA GLU A 86 -5.91 -17.28 1.07
C GLU A 86 -6.62 -15.98 0.70
N SER A 87 -7.25 -15.32 1.69
CA SER A 87 -8.02 -14.08 1.49
C SER A 87 -7.17 -12.82 1.35
N VAL A 88 -5.94 -12.81 1.86
CA VAL A 88 -5.01 -11.68 1.75
C VAL A 88 -3.78 -12.09 0.98
N GLN A 89 -3.60 -11.49 -0.18
CA GLN A 89 -2.49 -11.80 -1.07
C GLN A 89 -1.59 -10.59 -1.26
N MET A 90 -0.33 -10.81 -1.66
CA MET A 90 0.63 -9.73 -1.91
C MET A 90 1.24 -9.85 -3.30
N ILE A 91 1.27 -8.71 -4.02
CA ILE A 91 2.00 -8.54 -5.26
C ILE A 91 3.27 -7.77 -4.90
N HIS A 92 4.42 -8.42 -5.12
CA HIS A 92 5.73 -7.86 -4.79
C HIS A 92 6.25 -6.94 -5.89
N GLN A 93 7.16 -6.04 -5.52
CA GLN A 93 7.84 -5.09 -6.40
C GLN A 93 8.58 -5.79 -7.55
N ASN A 94 9.25 -6.91 -7.27
CA ASN A 94 10.03 -7.66 -8.24
C ASN A 94 9.27 -8.88 -8.78
N PRO A 95 8.75 -8.84 -10.03
CA PRO A 95 8.04 -9.98 -10.61
C PRO A 95 8.96 -11.17 -10.89
N TYR A 96 10.28 -10.95 -11.02
CA TYR A 96 11.25 -12.02 -11.26
C TYR A 96 11.40 -12.95 -10.05
N GLU A 97 11.31 -12.42 -8.86
CA GLU A 97 11.37 -13.20 -7.61
C GLU A 97 10.03 -13.88 -7.26
N SER A 98 8.94 -13.40 -7.86
CA SER A 98 7.60 -13.87 -7.53
C SER A 98 7.20 -15.13 -8.26
N LEU A 99 7.77 -15.43 -9.45
CA LEU A 99 7.43 -16.58 -10.29
C LEU A 99 8.53 -17.65 -10.23
N ASN A 100 8.14 -18.92 -10.08
CA ASN A 100 9.08 -20.02 -10.18
C ASN A 100 9.47 -20.21 -11.67
N PRO A 101 10.76 -20.03 -12.04
CA PRO A 101 11.20 -20.10 -13.44
C PRO A 101 11.06 -21.50 -14.07
N ALA A 102 10.93 -22.55 -13.24
CA ALA A 102 10.78 -23.93 -13.69
C ALA A 102 9.32 -24.33 -13.99
N LEU A 103 8.34 -23.46 -13.71
CA LEU A 103 6.92 -23.73 -13.96
C LEU A 103 6.44 -22.94 -15.18
N MET A 104 5.63 -23.58 -16.01
CA MET A 104 4.89 -22.90 -17.07
C MET A 104 3.85 -21.93 -16.48
N VAL A 105 3.39 -20.98 -17.28
CA VAL A 105 2.33 -20.04 -16.90
C VAL A 105 1.09 -20.79 -16.44
N PHE A 106 0.69 -21.85 -17.17
CA PHE A 106 -0.43 -22.69 -16.78
C PHE A 106 -0.26 -23.23 -15.36
N ASP A 107 0.83 -23.91 -15.07
CA ASP A 107 1.06 -24.52 -13.76
C ASP A 107 1.19 -23.50 -12.64
N THR A 108 1.77 -22.34 -12.94
CA THR A 108 1.90 -21.22 -12.00
C THR A 108 0.53 -20.75 -11.51
N ILE A 109 -0.50 -20.76 -12.36
CA ILE A 109 -1.86 -20.34 -12.03
C ILE A 109 -2.71 -21.52 -11.56
N ALA A 110 -2.59 -22.70 -12.21
CA ALA A 110 -3.38 -23.88 -11.90
C ALA A 110 -3.06 -24.49 -10.52
N ASN A 111 -1.79 -24.47 -10.09
CA ASN A 111 -1.39 -25.06 -8.81
C ASN A 111 -2.08 -24.43 -7.59
N PRO A 112 -2.18 -23.09 -7.45
CA PRO A 112 -3.01 -22.46 -6.42
C PRO A 112 -4.48 -22.91 -6.50
N ILE A 113 -5.08 -22.95 -7.69
CA ILE A 113 -6.47 -23.37 -7.89
C ILE A 113 -6.68 -24.81 -7.39
N LYS A 114 -5.86 -25.74 -7.83
CA LYS A 114 -5.89 -27.16 -7.40
C LYS A 114 -5.82 -27.28 -5.87
N ARG A 115 -4.88 -26.58 -5.27
CA ARG A 115 -4.58 -26.69 -3.83
C ARG A 115 -5.63 -26.05 -2.93
N HIS A 116 -6.18 -24.92 -3.33
CA HIS A 116 -7.02 -24.10 -2.47
C HIS A 116 -8.50 -24.15 -2.85
N ARG A 117 -8.82 -24.20 -4.14
CA ARG A 117 -10.20 -24.28 -4.63
C ARG A 117 -10.67 -25.70 -4.91
N LYS A 118 -9.74 -26.68 -4.82
CA LYS A 118 -10.00 -28.12 -5.02
C LYS A 118 -10.57 -28.47 -6.41
N ILE A 119 -10.33 -27.63 -7.40
CA ILE A 119 -10.65 -27.91 -8.79
C ILE A 119 -9.51 -28.79 -9.33
N THR A 120 -9.81 -30.05 -9.66
CA THR A 120 -8.79 -31.03 -10.10
C THR A 120 -9.01 -31.51 -11.53
N LYS A 121 -10.23 -31.35 -12.06
CA LYS A 121 -10.56 -31.75 -13.42
C LYS A 121 -9.86 -30.82 -14.42
N MET A 122 -9.12 -31.36 -15.37
CA MET A 122 -8.24 -30.60 -16.26
C MET A 122 -9.01 -29.61 -17.13
N SER A 123 -10.20 -29.94 -17.63
CA SER A 123 -11.02 -29.02 -18.42
C SER A 123 -11.43 -27.78 -17.61
N GLU A 124 -11.88 -27.96 -16.37
CA GLU A 124 -12.28 -26.85 -15.48
C GLU A 124 -11.09 -25.99 -15.08
N LEU A 125 -9.91 -26.60 -14.87
CA LEU A 125 -8.67 -25.86 -14.61
C LEU A 125 -8.25 -25.01 -15.80
N TYR A 126 -8.33 -25.57 -17.01
CA TYR A 126 -7.97 -24.86 -18.23
C TYR A 126 -8.91 -23.64 -18.47
N GLU A 127 -10.21 -23.84 -18.27
CA GLU A 127 -11.21 -22.77 -18.35
C GLU A 127 -10.91 -21.65 -17.35
N GLU A 128 -10.62 -22.00 -16.10
CA GLU A 128 -10.34 -21.02 -15.07
C GLU A 128 -9.01 -20.28 -15.28
N VAL A 129 -7.96 -20.99 -15.69
CA VAL A 129 -6.66 -20.36 -16.07
C VAL A 129 -6.86 -19.42 -17.23
N THR A 130 -7.61 -19.84 -18.26
CA THR A 130 -7.95 -19.01 -19.43
C THR A 130 -8.70 -17.76 -19.01
N ARG A 131 -9.69 -17.89 -18.14
CA ARG A 131 -10.45 -16.75 -17.60
C ARG A 131 -9.54 -15.75 -16.90
N LEU A 132 -8.64 -16.21 -16.03
CA LEU A 132 -7.72 -15.36 -15.30
C LEU A 132 -6.69 -14.69 -16.22
N LEU A 133 -6.16 -15.39 -17.22
CA LEU A 133 -5.23 -14.80 -18.20
C LEU A 133 -5.93 -13.71 -19.05
N LYS A 134 -7.16 -13.95 -19.50
CA LYS A 134 -7.97 -12.93 -20.20
C LYS A 134 -8.22 -11.72 -19.30
N MET A 135 -8.59 -11.92 -18.03
CA MET A 135 -8.85 -10.86 -17.06
C MET A 135 -7.63 -9.94 -16.87
N VAL A 136 -6.42 -10.48 -16.90
CA VAL A 136 -5.20 -9.67 -16.80
C VAL A 136 -4.68 -9.17 -18.16
N GLY A 137 -5.44 -9.38 -19.26
CA GLY A 137 -5.12 -8.87 -20.58
C GLY A 137 -3.96 -9.62 -21.27
N LEU A 138 -3.79 -10.91 -20.98
CA LEU A 138 -2.88 -11.82 -21.70
C LEU A 138 -3.68 -12.60 -22.75
N THR A 139 -3.83 -12.00 -23.93
CA THR A 139 -4.60 -12.54 -25.06
C THR A 139 -3.83 -12.40 -26.36
N PRO A 140 -3.92 -13.38 -27.29
CA PRO A 140 -4.60 -14.68 -27.16
C PRO A 140 -3.92 -15.57 -26.11
N VAL A 141 -4.71 -16.36 -25.35
CA VAL A 141 -4.21 -17.13 -24.18
C VAL A 141 -3.22 -18.21 -24.61
N GLU A 142 -3.41 -18.77 -25.77
CA GLU A 142 -2.60 -19.83 -26.41
C GLU A 142 -1.13 -19.39 -26.56
N ASP A 143 -0.90 -18.09 -26.73
CA ASP A 143 0.44 -17.53 -26.85
C ASP A 143 1.21 -17.52 -25.52
N PHE A 144 0.54 -17.71 -24.38
CA PHE A 144 1.13 -17.54 -23.05
C PHE A 144 1.10 -18.80 -22.20
N VAL A 145 0.07 -19.62 -22.32
CA VAL A 145 -0.25 -20.70 -21.38
C VAL A 145 0.90 -21.71 -21.20
N ASP A 146 1.59 -22.04 -22.27
CA ASP A 146 2.70 -23.01 -22.30
C ASP A 146 4.09 -22.38 -22.16
N LYS A 147 4.16 -21.04 -22.02
CA LYS A 147 5.44 -20.35 -21.85
C LYS A 147 5.96 -20.46 -20.42
N TYR A 148 7.28 -20.42 -20.30
CA TYR A 148 7.98 -20.23 -19.03
C TYR A 148 8.18 -18.73 -18.75
N PRO A 149 8.32 -18.32 -17.47
CA PRO A 149 8.56 -16.93 -17.11
C PRO A 149 9.74 -16.28 -17.86
N ALA A 150 10.77 -17.05 -18.19
CA ALA A 150 11.93 -16.56 -18.93
C ALA A 150 11.57 -16.02 -20.34
N HIS A 151 10.52 -16.54 -20.95
CA HIS A 151 10.07 -16.16 -22.30
C HIS A 151 9.06 -15.02 -22.31
N LEU A 152 8.82 -14.38 -21.17
CA LEU A 152 7.86 -13.27 -21.00
C LEU A 152 8.59 -11.94 -20.81
N SER A 153 8.00 -10.86 -21.32
CA SER A 153 8.44 -9.49 -20.94
C SER A 153 8.16 -9.19 -19.47
N GLY A 154 8.77 -8.14 -18.91
CA GLY A 154 8.55 -7.71 -17.53
C GLY A 154 7.07 -7.46 -17.23
N GLY A 155 6.37 -6.74 -18.11
CA GLY A 155 4.92 -6.48 -17.97
C GLY A 155 4.07 -7.74 -18.08
N GLN A 156 4.41 -8.68 -18.97
CA GLN A 156 3.73 -9.97 -19.09
C GLN A 156 3.91 -10.82 -17.81
N ARG A 157 5.13 -10.88 -17.25
CA ARG A 157 5.40 -11.56 -15.97
C ARG A 157 4.57 -10.97 -14.83
N GLN A 158 4.47 -9.65 -14.77
CA GLN A 158 3.66 -8.99 -13.76
C GLN A 158 2.18 -9.35 -13.89
N ARG A 159 1.64 -9.40 -15.12
CA ARG A 159 0.28 -9.85 -15.38
C ARG A 159 0.06 -11.32 -14.96
N VAL A 160 1.01 -12.20 -15.22
CA VAL A 160 0.97 -13.60 -14.73
C VAL A 160 1.01 -13.64 -13.20
N SER A 161 1.82 -12.82 -12.55
CA SER A 161 1.85 -12.71 -11.08
C SER A 161 0.51 -12.25 -10.50
N ILE A 162 -0.17 -11.29 -11.16
CA ILE A 162 -1.52 -10.87 -10.78
C ILE A 162 -2.52 -12.02 -11.00
N ALA A 163 -2.50 -12.71 -12.14
CA ALA A 163 -3.39 -13.84 -12.41
C ALA A 163 -3.22 -14.94 -11.36
N ARG A 164 -1.97 -15.27 -10.99
CA ARG A 164 -1.68 -16.22 -9.90
C ARG A 164 -2.26 -15.76 -8.56
N THR A 165 -2.16 -14.47 -8.26
CA THR A 165 -2.74 -13.87 -7.05
C THR A 165 -4.26 -14.00 -7.05
N LEU A 166 -4.91 -13.73 -8.17
CA LEU A 166 -6.36 -13.84 -8.35
C LEU A 166 -6.85 -15.31 -8.30
N ALA A 167 -6.01 -16.27 -8.62
CA ALA A 167 -6.31 -17.69 -8.51
C ALA A 167 -6.70 -18.12 -7.08
N MET A 168 -6.25 -17.37 -6.08
CA MET A 168 -6.62 -17.55 -4.66
C MET A 168 -7.98 -16.99 -4.29
N ASN A 169 -8.65 -16.24 -5.19
CA ASN A 169 -9.89 -15.50 -4.92
C ASN A 169 -9.78 -14.59 -3.68
N PRO A 170 -8.82 -13.66 -3.65
CA PRO A 170 -8.53 -12.85 -2.48
C PRO A 170 -9.61 -11.80 -2.22
N LYS A 171 -9.80 -11.44 -0.95
CA LYS A 171 -10.60 -10.27 -0.54
C LYS A 171 -9.78 -8.99 -0.52
N LEU A 172 -8.47 -9.10 -0.24
CA LEU A 172 -7.54 -7.99 -0.17
C LEU A 172 -6.25 -8.33 -0.92
N ILE A 173 -5.79 -7.41 -1.74
CA ILE A 173 -4.48 -7.49 -2.38
C ILE A 173 -3.61 -6.34 -1.87
N VAL A 174 -2.47 -6.68 -1.28
CA VAL A 174 -1.39 -5.73 -0.96
C VAL A 174 -0.52 -5.59 -2.20
N VAL A 175 -0.37 -4.38 -2.69
CA VAL A 175 0.45 -4.06 -3.88
C VAL A 175 1.63 -3.23 -3.43
N ASP A 176 2.82 -3.81 -3.43
CA ASP A 176 4.04 -3.15 -2.98
C ASP A 176 4.88 -2.72 -4.18
N GLU A 177 4.69 -1.46 -4.61
CA GLU A 177 5.41 -0.84 -5.73
C GLU A 177 5.48 -1.70 -7.02
N ALA A 178 4.44 -2.48 -7.30
CA ALA A 178 4.42 -3.50 -8.36
C ALA A 178 4.54 -2.95 -9.79
N THR A 179 4.58 -1.63 -9.96
CA THR A 179 4.72 -0.96 -11.26
C THR A 179 6.11 -0.36 -11.50
N SER A 180 7.00 -0.34 -10.49
CA SER A 180 8.30 0.35 -10.58
C SER A 180 9.27 -0.27 -11.61
N MET A 181 9.16 -1.58 -11.84
CA MET A 181 10.00 -2.34 -12.79
C MET A 181 9.39 -2.46 -14.20
N ILE A 182 8.34 -1.68 -14.50
CA ILE A 182 7.59 -1.75 -15.77
C ILE A 182 7.72 -0.41 -16.49
N ASP A 183 7.81 -0.46 -17.83
CA ASP A 183 7.82 0.73 -18.68
C ASP A 183 6.59 1.61 -18.42
N THR A 184 6.78 2.92 -18.48
CA THR A 184 5.75 3.91 -18.11
C THR A 184 4.43 3.72 -18.85
N SER A 185 4.47 3.39 -20.15
CA SER A 185 3.29 3.13 -20.97
C SER A 185 2.48 1.92 -20.50
N LEU A 186 3.16 0.90 -20.01
CA LEU A 186 2.56 -0.34 -19.52
C LEU A 186 2.02 -0.23 -18.09
N ARG A 187 2.52 0.73 -17.29
CA ARG A 187 2.05 0.94 -15.91
C ARG A 187 0.57 1.28 -15.85
N ILE A 188 0.13 2.22 -16.66
CA ILE A 188 -1.29 2.64 -16.72
C ILE A 188 -2.18 1.48 -17.16
N SER A 189 -1.76 0.72 -18.19
CA SER A 189 -2.50 -0.46 -18.63
C SER A 189 -2.64 -1.52 -17.54
N LEU A 190 -1.59 -1.73 -16.73
CA LEU A 190 -1.63 -2.66 -15.60
C LEU A 190 -2.59 -2.18 -14.51
N LEU A 191 -2.52 -0.89 -14.14
CA LEU A 191 -3.41 -0.31 -13.14
C LEU A 191 -4.88 -0.30 -13.61
N SER A 192 -5.13 -0.06 -14.90
CA SER A 192 -6.47 -0.17 -15.50
C SER A 192 -7.02 -1.60 -15.35
N THR A 193 -6.20 -2.61 -15.64
CA THR A 193 -6.55 -4.02 -15.43
C THR A 193 -6.89 -4.30 -13.95
N MET A 194 -6.10 -3.79 -13.02
CA MET A 194 -6.36 -3.98 -11.58
C MET A 194 -7.64 -3.27 -11.14
N LYS A 195 -7.97 -2.10 -11.69
CA LYS A 195 -9.26 -1.42 -11.43
C LYS A 195 -10.43 -2.23 -11.96
N GLN A 196 -10.31 -2.80 -13.15
CA GLN A 196 -11.33 -3.69 -13.70
C GLN A 196 -11.54 -4.92 -12.80
N VAL A 197 -10.46 -5.56 -12.34
CA VAL A 197 -10.53 -6.67 -11.37
C VAL A 197 -11.24 -6.24 -10.07
N GLN A 198 -10.97 -5.02 -9.57
CA GLN A 198 -11.66 -4.49 -8.39
C GLN A 198 -13.17 -4.38 -8.61
N GLN A 199 -13.57 -3.85 -9.77
CA GLN A 199 -14.99 -3.69 -10.11
C GLN A 199 -15.72 -5.04 -10.29
N GLU A 200 -15.06 -6.00 -10.93
CA GLU A 200 -15.65 -7.32 -11.23
C GLU A 200 -15.72 -8.24 -10.00
N LEU A 201 -14.68 -8.22 -9.16
CA LEU A 201 -14.53 -9.17 -8.05
C LEU A 201 -14.75 -8.55 -6.66
N GLY A 202 -14.89 -7.23 -6.57
CA GLY A 202 -15.04 -6.54 -5.28
C GLY A 202 -13.80 -6.62 -4.39
N VAL A 203 -12.62 -6.84 -4.96
CA VAL A 203 -11.34 -6.95 -4.23
C VAL A 203 -10.95 -5.59 -3.66
N ALA A 204 -10.54 -5.56 -2.40
CA ALA A 204 -9.92 -4.37 -1.81
C ALA A 204 -8.42 -4.31 -2.11
N TYR A 205 -7.86 -3.10 -2.18
CA TYR A 205 -6.43 -2.91 -2.39
C TYR A 205 -5.79 -2.10 -1.26
N PHE A 206 -4.65 -2.57 -0.79
CA PHE A 206 -3.67 -1.77 -0.05
C PHE A 206 -2.52 -1.45 -1.01
N PHE A 207 -2.55 -0.25 -1.58
CA PHE A 207 -1.70 0.14 -2.70
C PHE A 207 -0.56 1.04 -2.25
N ILE A 208 0.67 0.52 -2.27
CA ILE A 208 1.89 1.25 -1.92
C ILE A 208 2.53 1.80 -3.19
N THR A 209 2.79 3.10 -3.20
CA THR A 209 3.51 3.77 -4.28
C THR A 209 4.28 4.98 -3.76
N HIS A 210 5.36 5.34 -4.44
CA HIS A 210 6.05 6.62 -4.30
C HIS A 210 5.70 7.58 -5.46
N ASP A 211 4.99 7.12 -6.49
CA ASP A 211 4.55 7.94 -7.63
C ASP A 211 3.13 8.46 -7.37
N LEU A 212 3.05 9.79 -7.13
CA LEU A 212 1.79 10.47 -6.87
C LEU A 212 0.79 10.36 -8.03
N ALA A 213 1.28 10.38 -9.28
CA ALA A 213 0.40 10.31 -10.45
C ALA A 213 -0.25 8.94 -10.58
N LEU A 214 0.50 7.86 -10.32
CA LEU A 214 -0.03 6.50 -10.28
C LEU A 214 -0.99 6.32 -9.10
N GLY A 215 -0.65 6.86 -7.92
CA GLY A 215 -1.52 6.89 -6.75
C GLY A 215 -2.84 7.57 -7.04
N LYS A 216 -2.80 8.79 -7.59
CA LYS A 216 -3.98 9.57 -7.98
C LYS A 216 -4.82 8.85 -9.05
N TYR A 217 -4.18 8.24 -10.05
CA TYR A 217 -4.89 7.47 -11.07
C TYR A 217 -5.61 6.26 -10.47
N PHE A 218 -4.92 5.49 -9.63
CA PHE A 218 -5.45 4.22 -9.11
C PHE A 218 -6.48 4.43 -8.00
N ALA A 219 -6.22 5.37 -7.08
CA ALA A 219 -7.05 5.62 -5.90
C ALA A 219 -7.96 6.87 -6.03
N LYS A 220 -8.31 7.29 -7.25
CA LYS A 220 -9.25 8.39 -7.47
C LYS A 220 -10.59 8.12 -6.77
N GLY A 221 -11.07 9.05 -5.94
CA GLY A 221 -12.29 8.90 -5.14
C GLY A 221 -12.16 7.87 -4.00
N GLN A 222 -10.93 7.49 -3.63
CA GLN A 222 -10.61 6.51 -2.59
C GLN A 222 -9.70 7.11 -1.52
N GLN A 223 -9.47 6.38 -0.45
CA GLN A 223 -8.65 6.85 0.66
C GLN A 223 -7.15 6.82 0.35
N ALA A 224 -6.45 7.83 0.85
CA ALA A 224 -5.00 7.94 0.81
C ALA A 224 -4.43 8.19 2.21
N MET A 225 -3.22 7.69 2.44
CA MET A 225 -2.44 7.88 3.65
C MET A 225 -1.01 8.27 3.28
N VAL A 226 -0.52 9.33 3.88
CA VAL A 226 0.89 9.72 3.79
C VAL A 226 1.62 9.21 5.03
N MET A 227 2.71 8.48 4.81
CA MET A 227 3.56 7.95 5.89
C MET A 227 4.91 8.64 5.94
N TYR A 228 5.35 8.98 7.14
CA TYR A 228 6.69 9.49 7.43
C TYR A 228 7.26 8.80 8.68
N LEU A 229 8.46 8.22 8.57
CA LEU A 229 9.20 7.54 9.66
C LEU A 229 8.31 6.65 10.56
N GLY A 230 7.53 5.77 9.90
CA GLY A 230 6.72 4.75 10.57
C GLY A 230 5.39 5.23 11.14
N ARG A 231 4.97 6.48 10.87
CA ARG A 231 3.70 7.05 11.30
C ARG A 231 2.86 7.49 10.12
N ALA A 232 1.55 7.44 10.27
CA ALA A 232 0.64 8.17 9.40
C ALA A 232 0.71 9.65 9.78
N VAL A 233 1.01 10.52 8.82
CA VAL A 233 1.09 11.97 9.06
C VAL A 233 -0.10 12.71 8.47
N GLU A 234 -0.75 12.13 7.46
CA GLU A 234 -1.97 12.69 6.87
C GLU A 234 -2.80 11.59 6.22
N THR A 235 -4.11 11.67 6.37
CA THR A 235 -5.08 10.78 5.71
C THR A 235 -6.25 11.61 5.19
N ALA A 236 -6.63 11.37 3.94
CA ALA A 236 -7.80 11.99 3.32
C ALA A 236 -8.27 11.17 2.12
N GLU A 237 -9.36 11.57 1.49
CA GLU A 237 -9.65 11.14 0.13
C GLU A 237 -8.55 11.63 -0.81
N MET A 238 -8.17 10.82 -1.81
CA MET A 238 -7.01 11.07 -2.66
C MET A 238 -7.05 12.41 -3.39
N ASP A 239 -8.20 12.78 -3.96
CA ASP A 239 -8.32 14.05 -4.70
C ASP A 239 -8.24 15.25 -3.74
N GLU A 240 -8.80 15.15 -2.53
CA GLU A 240 -8.70 16.14 -1.47
C GLU A 240 -7.27 16.29 -0.95
N LEU A 241 -6.59 15.17 -0.69
CA LEU A 241 -5.19 15.17 -0.26
C LEU A 241 -4.28 15.88 -1.26
N VAL A 242 -4.52 15.67 -2.56
CA VAL A 242 -3.70 16.31 -3.62
C VAL A 242 -4.05 17.78 -3.80
N ALA A 243 -5.33 18.15 -3.69
CA ALA A 243 -5.78 19.52 -3.86
C ALA A 243 -5.44 20.42 -2.64
N HIS A 244 -5.59 19.88 -1.43
CA HIS A 244 -5.47 20.61 -0.18
C HIS A 244 -4.57 19.88 0.84
N PRO A 245 -3.29 19.58 0.52
CA PRO A 245 -2.42 18.91 1.47
C PRO A 245 -2.19 19.78 2.71
N CYS A 246 -2.38 19.19 3.88
CA CYS A 246 -2.33 19.88 5.14
C CYS A 246 -0.96 19.76 5.83
N HIS A 247 -0.47 18.53 5.98
CA HIS A 247 0.81 18.29 6.66
C HIS A 247 1.99 18.84 5.85
N PRO A 248 2.97 19.55 6.44
CA PRO A 248 4.12 20.10 5.72
C PRO A 248 4.88 19.09 4.86
N TYR A 249 4.98 17.85 5.29
CA TYR A 249 5.59 16.78 4.50
C TYR A 249 4.75 16.42 3.27
N SER A 250 3.43 16.32 3.39
CA SER A 250 2.54 16.06 2.25
C SER A 250 2.59 17.18 1.23
N ARG A 251 2.62 18.43 1.68
CA ARG A 251 2.81 19.61 0.80
C ARG A 251 4.12 19.49 0.01
N ALA A 252 5.20 19.07 0.66
CA ALA A 252 6.50 18.94 0.01
C ALA A 252 6.53 17.84 -1.04
N ILE A 253 6.03 16.62 -0.73
CA ILE A 253 6.04 15.50 -1.70
C ILE A 253 5.10 15.77 -2.87
N ILE A 254 3.94 16.39 -2.63
CA ILE A 254 2.98 16.74 -3.69
C ILE A 254 3.55 17.85 -4.56
N SER A 255 4.12 18.90 -3.97
CA SER A 255 4.78 19.99 -4.70
C SER A 255 5.92 19.49 -5.57
N ALA A 256 6.77 18.58 -5.07
CA ALA A 256 7.85 17.98 -5.83
C ALA A 256 7.34 17.18 -7.03
N ALA A 257 6.32 16.35 -6.83
CA ALA A 257 5.74 15.51 -7.88
C ALA A 257 5.04 16.32 -9.00
N VAL A 258 4.48 17.48 -8.67
CA VAL A 258 3.83 18.38 -9.62
C VAL A 258 4.86 19.24 -10.35
N GLY A 259 5.93 19.66 -9.66
CA GLY A 259 7.00 20.53 -10.19
C GLY A 259 7.81 19.89 -11.32
N ASP A 260 8.12 18.60 -11.19
CA ASP A 260 8.89 17.85 -12.19
C ASP A 260 8.19 17.71 -13.58
N ARG A 261 6.90 18.02 -13.67
CA ARG A 261 6.10 17.84 -14.89
C ARG A 261 5.66 19.14 -15.56
N GLY A 262 6.14 20.30 -15.12
CA GLY A 262 5.74 21.60 -15.68
C GLY A 262 4.25 21.96 -15.49
N ILE A 263 3.56 21.27 -14.58
CA ILE A 263 2.10 21.43 -14.34
C ILE A 263 1.83 22.52 -13.29
N LEU A 264 2.86 23.06 -12.65
CA LEU A 264 2.73 24.04 -11.55
C LEU A 264 2.04 25.35 -11.96
N GLU A 265 2.24 25.82 -13.18
CA GLU A 265 1.72 27.12 -13.62
C GLU A 265 0.18 27.18 -13.68
N ASN A 266 -0.50 26.00 -13.79
CA ASN A 266 -1.96 25.93 -13.90
C ASN A 266 -2.67 25.24 -12.73
N SER A 267 -1.92 24.68 -11.75
CA SER A 267 -2.51 23.87 -10.65
C SER A 267 -2.83 24.64 -9.38
N GLY A 268 -2.36 25.89 -9.26
CA GLY A 268 -2.49 26.67 -8.02
C GLY A 268 -1.65 26.14 -6.84
N ILE A 269 -0.88 25.07 -7.04
CA ILE A 269 0.00 24.49 -6.00
C ILE A 269 1.29 25.29 -5.96
N LEU A 270 1.50 26.03 -4.87
CA LEU A 270 2.73 26.79 -4.63
C LEU A 270 3.92 25.84 -4.41
N LYS A 271 5.09 26.22 -4.93
CA LYS A 271 6.33 25.48 -4.66
C LYS A 271 6.58 25.43 -3.15
N TYR A 272 6.63 24.23 -2.58
CA TYR A 272 6.85 23.99 -1.16
C TYR A 272 8.03 23.05 -0.97
N SER A 273 9.00 23.40 -0.15
CA SER A 273 10.19 22.59 0.11
C SER A 273 10.46 22.49 1.60
N LEU A 274 11.02 21.34 2.01
CA LEU A 274 11.54 21.15 3.36
C LEU A 274 12.86 21.91 3.53
N LYS A 275 13.25 22.19 4.78
CA LYS A 275 14.52 22.87 5.11
C LYS A 275 15.75 22.07 4.74
N ASP A 276 15.65 20.74 4.87
CA ASP A 276 16.75 19.82 4.61
C ASP A 276 16.27 18.62 3.79
N ALA A 277 17.12 18.12 2.90
CA ALA A 277 16.89 16.92 2.11
C ALA A 277 17.19 15.64 2.91
N ASP A 278 18.04 15.71 3.94
CA ASP A 278 18.47 14.54 4.71
C ASP A 278 17.31 13.95 5.51
N ILE A 279 17.04 12.66 5.26
CA ILE A 279 15.99 11.93 5.94
C ILE A 279 16.54 11.43 7.28
N ALA A 280 15.86 11.76 8.39
CA ALA A 280 16.16 11.15 9.69
C ALA A 280 16.04 9.62 9.60
N SER A 281 16.95 8.91 10.22
CA SER A 281 16.92 7.45 10.25
C SER A 281 16.14 6.94 11.46
N PHE A 282 15.58 5.73 11.35
CA PHE A 282 14.96 5.06 12.51
C PHE A 282 15.92 4.84 13.70
N ASN A 283 17.24 4.86 13.45
CA ASN A 283 18.25 4.72 14.49
C ASN A 283 18.55 6.05 15.22
N ASN A 284 18.23 7.18 14.60
CA ASN A 284 18.44 8.51 15.14
C ASN A 284 17.17 9.35 14.95
N MET A 285 16.09 8.91 15.62
CA MET A 285 14.79 9.57 15.57
C MET A 285 14.86 10.85 16.43
N PRO A 286 14.47 12.00 15.88
CA PRO A 286 14.35 13.21 16.69
C PRO A 286 13.23 13.07 17.72
N ASP A 287 13.37 13.75 18.86
CA ASP A 287 12.31 13.86 19.87
C ASP A 287 11.14 14.68 19.32
N GLY A 288 9.94 14.48 19.86
CA GLY A 288 8.73 15.16 19.41
C GLY A 288 8.30 14.79 18.00
N CYS A 289 7.88 15.78 17.23
CA CYS A 289 7.45 15.60 15.84
C CYS A 289 8.62 15.11 14.96
N PRO A 290 8.56 13.93 14.32
CA PRO A 290 9.68 13.41 13.54
C PRO A 290 10.12 14.31 12.37
N LEU A 291 9.23 15.16 11.89
CA LEU A 291 9.54 16.10 10.79
C LEU A 291 10.19 17.40 11.28
N HIS A 292 10.17 17.73 12.58
CA HIS A 292 10.54 19.06 13.06
C HIS A 292 11.90 19.58 12.56
N PRO A 293 12.97 18.77 12.41
CA PRO A 293 14.25 19.28 11.91
C PRO A 293 14.18 19.75 10.45
N ARG A 294 13.31 19.12 9.65
CA ARG A 294 13.12 19.41 8.23
C ARG A 294 11.95 20.36 7.95
N CYS A 295 11.12 20.62 8.96
CA CYS A 295 9.87 21.36 8.79
C CYS A 295 10.11 22.89 8.68
N PRO A 296 9.69 23.54 7.57
CA PRO A 296 9.79 24.99 7.46
C PRO A 296 8.84 25.73 8.41
N GLU A 297 7.77 25.08 8.85
CA GLU A 297 6.73 25.61 9.75
C GLU A 297 6.89 25.07 11.19
N CYS A 298 8.14 24.66 11.55
CA CYS A 298 8.42 24.18 12.90
C CYS A 298 8.15 25.27 13.95
N MET A 299 7.34 24.94 14.94
CA MET A 299 7.08 25.79 16.11
C MET A 299 8.03 25.39 17.23
N ASP A 300 8.98 26.30 17.53
CA ASP A 300 10.02 26.07 18.54
C ASP A 300 9.40 25.80 19.92
N GLY A 301 9.95 24.83 20.64
CA GLY A 301 9.48 24.39 21.94
C GLY A 301 8.23 23.48 21.90
N ILE A 302 7.44 23.52 20.83
CA ILE A 302 6.22 22.70 20.70
C ILE A 302 6.53 21.44 19.88
N CYS A 303 7.08 21.63 18.67
CA CYS A 303 7.35 20.47 17.79
C CYS A 303 8.48 19.56 18.30
N GLN A 304 9.35 20.06 19.19
CA GLN A 304 10.43 19.28 19.80
C GLN A 304 9.98 18.52 21.05
N SER A 305 8.88 18.89 21.71
CA SER A 305 8.46 18.28 22.98
C SER A 305 7.75 16.94 22.78
N ASP A 306 6.73 16.94 21.96
CA ASP A 306 5.84 15.79 21.79
C ASP A 306 5.55 15.46 20.33
N VAL A 307 5.13 14.21 20.07
CA VAL A 307 4.63 13.80 18.75
C VAL A 307 3.19 14.31 18.59
N PRO A 308 2.87 15.06 17.52
CA PRO A 308 1.50 15.51 17.32
C PRO A 308 0.55 14.34 17.09
N GLU A 309 -0.62 14.43 17.71
CA GLU A 309 -1.75 13.56 17.41
C GLU A 309 -2.37 13.95 16.05
N GLY A 310 -3.20 13.08 15.48
CA GLY A 310 -3.99 13.41 14.29
C GLY A 310 -5.17 14.30 14.64
N PHE A 311 -5.26 15.46 13.99
CA PHE A 311 -6.38 16.39 14.12
C PHE A 311 -7.24 16.36 12.85
N GLU A 312 -8.55 16.32 13.00
CA GLU A 312 -9.47 16.46 11.88
C GLU A 312 -9.45 17.89 11.38
N VAL A 313 -8.95 18.09 10.16
CA VAL A 313 -8.86 19.40 9.50
C VAL A 313 -10.13 19.73 8.75
N ALA A 314 -10.67 18.72 8.08
CA ALA A 314 -11.98 18.72 7.43
C ALA A 314 -12.60 17.33 7.57
N LYS A 315 -13.88 17.18 7.27
CA LYS A 315 -14.57 15.89 7.40
C LYS A 315 -13.85 14.76 6.64
N GLY A 316 -13.30 13.81 7.39
CA GLY A 316 -12.53 12.68 6.85
C GLY A 316 -11.13 13.05 6.34
N HIS A 317 -10.64 14.24 6.66
CA HIS A 317 -9.30 14.69 6.38
C HIS A 317 -8.55 14.97 7.69
N CYS A 318 -7.56 14.18 8.00
CA CYS A 318 -6.80 14.22 9.23
C CYS A 318 -5.32 14.52 8.98
N ALA A 319 -4.72 15.37 9.82
CA ALA A 319 -3.30 15.67 9.76
C ALA A 319 -2.66 15.63 11.17
N ALA A 320 -1.55 14.91 11.30
CA ALA A 320 -0.77 14.83 12.54
C ALA A 320 0.21 16.01 12.62
N CYS A 321 -0.31 17.22 12.82
CA CYS A 321 0.49 18.44 12.84
C CYS A 321 -0.09 19.47 13.81
N TYR A 322 0.75 20.07 14.63
CA TYR A 322 0.35 21.10 15.61
C TYR A 322 -0.23 22.38 14.99
N LEU A 323 0.00 22.66 13.72
CA LEU A 323 -0.67 23.76 12.99
C LEU A 323 -2.20 23.65 13.02
N TYR A 324 -2.73 22.45 13.22
CA TYR A 324 -4.18 22.18 13.24
C TYR A 324 -4.71 21.87 14.63
N ARG A 325 -3.88 22.03 15.67
CA ARG A 325 -4.32 21.90 17.06
C ARG A 325 -5.34 22.96 17.39
N LYS A 326 -6.61 22.64 17.23
CA LYS A 326 -7.71 23.48 17.74
C LYS A 326 -7.79 23.31 19.26
N THR A 327 -8.15 24.39 19.98
CA THR A 327 -8.35 24.35 21.43
C THR A 327 -9.42 23.32 21.79
N ALA A 328 -9.01 22.31 22.58
CA ALA A 328 -9.78 21.42 23.47
C ALA A 328 -10.86 20.46 22.94
N GLU A 329 -11.36 20.50 21.70
CA GLU A 329 -12.53 19.68 21.28
C GLU A 329 -12.39 18.92 19.96
N SER A 330 -11.18 18.80 19.38
CA SER A 330 -11.03 18.04 18.14
C SER A 330 -10.92 16.55 18.42
N GLU A 331 -11.80 15.72 17.84
CA GLU A 331 -11.70 14.27 17.89
C GLU A 331 -10.37 13.79 17.26
N LYS A 332 -9.73 12.84 17.93
CA LYS A 332 -8.50 12.19 17.43
C LYS A 332 -8.86 11.28 16.26
N CYS A 333 -8.16 11.39 15.14
CA CYS A 333 -8.55 10.69 13.93
C CYS A 333 -7.46 9.82 13.27
N ILE A 334 -6.18 9.89 13.67
CA ILE A 334 -5.06 9.02 13.24
C ILE A 334 -4.06 8.79 14.35
#